data_a98d98f7f66bccbc52e5a6d1aa23f004
#
_entry.id   a98d98f7f66bccbc52e5a6d1aa23f004
#
_cell.length_a   1.000
_cell.length_b   1.000
_cell.length_c   1.000
_cell.angle_alpha   90.00
_cell.angle_beta   90.00
_cell.angle_gamma   90.00
#
_symmetry.space_group_name_H-M   'P 1'
#
loop_
_entity.id
_entity.type
_entity.pdbx_description
1 polymer ?
#
loop_
_entity_poly.entity_id
_entity_poly.type
_entity_poly.pdbx_seq_one_letter_code
_entity_poly.pdbx_strand_id
1 'polypeptide(L)'
;MRRHRAIPRADHILECVARAGKPLSLSDIAREIEAPVSSTHDLVDDLRACGYLTRVGAGYRLGQRLRTLRLIAGHADQPPLTPDELTELNAVIEAPVALAVLVGSDLVYLHGVGEVPAEIGAVVRDHVPRPLLATAGGRAMLAFLPADERAALLAEHASPGEAVAFGREIDEIRACGYALSDGSVQSALRVAGVPVFGGRRLLAVVVVAAPRISDRPSPALEHAARRTAVWLAARARP
;
A
#
# COMPACT_ATOMS: atom_id res chain seq x y z
N MET A 1 -18.44 -7.18 -19.96
CA MET A 1 -17.26 -8.03 -20.26
C MET A 1 -17.09 -9.07 -19.15
N ARG A 2 -17.07 -10.38 -19.44
CA ARG A 2 -16.77 -11.39 -18.41
C ARG A 2 -15.31 -11.25 -18.01
N ARG A 3 -15.00 -10.69 -16.83
CA ARG A 3 -13.64 -10.73 -16.25
C ARG A 3 -13.24 -12.21 -16.12
N HIS A 4 -12.13 -12.61 -16.71
CA HIS A 4 -11.55 -13.94 -16.50
C HIS A 4 -11.23 -14.12 -15.03
N ARG A 5 -11.91 -15.03 -14.34
CA ARG A 5 -11.75 -15.27 -12.90
C ARG A 5 -10.42 -15.93 -12.53
N ALA A 6 -9.63 -16.37 -13.51
CA ALA A 6 -8.35 -17.06 -13.26
C ALA A 6 -7.30 -16.13 -12.63
N ILE A 7 -7.14 -14.91 -13.14
CA ILE A 7 -6.13 -13.96 -12.61
C ILE A 7 -6.43 -13.56 -11.17
N PRO A 8 -7.62 -13.08 -10.79
CA PRO A 8 -7.91 -12.78 -9.39
C PRO A 8 -7.77 -13.98 -8.45
N ARG A 9 -8.07 -15.20 -8.91
CA ARG A 9 -7.88 -16.41 -8.11
C ARG A 9 -6.40 -16.76 -7.95
N ALA A 10 -5.60 -16.62 -9.01
CA ALA A 10 -4.17 -16.83 -8.95
C ALA A 10 -3.49 -15.83 -7.99
N ASP A 11 -3.89 -14.56 -8.04
CA ASP A 11 -3.45 -13.53 -7.11
C ASP A 11 -3.79 -13.89 -5.66
N HIS A 12 -5.04 -14.27 -5.38
CA HIS A 12 -5.49 -14.69 -4.06
C HIS A 12 -4.73 -15.92 -3.54
N ILE A 13 -4.41 -16.90 -4.41
CA ILE A 13 -3.56 -18.04 -4.05
C ILE A 13 -2.16 -17.56 -3.62
N LEU A 14 -1.55 -16.67 -4.39
CA LEU A 14 -0.22 -16.15 -4.08
C LEU A 14 -0.22 -15.37 -2.76
N GLU A 15 -1.22 -14.54 -2.53
CA GLU A 15 -1.39 -13.79 -1.28
C GLU A 15 -1.58 -14.72 -0.07
N CYS A 16 -2.46 -15.71 -0.17
CA CYS A 16 -2.70 -16.73 0.84
C CYS A 16 -1.40 -17.44 1.23
N VAL A 17 -0.62 -17.90 0.24
CA VAL A 17 0.65 -18.59 0.47
C VAL A 17 1.71 -17.64 1.05
N ALA A 18 1.71 -16.36 0.65
CA ALA A 18 2.62 -15.35 1.20
C ALA A 18 2.35 -15.09 2.68
N ARG A 19 1.08 -14.94 3.06
CA ARG A 19 0.66 -14.64 4.45
C ARG A 19 0.88 -15.79 5.42
N ALA A 20 0.86 -17.03 4.94
CA ALA A 20 0.89 -18.23 5.80
C ALA A 20 2.20 -18.40 6.58
N GLY A 21 3.33 -17.82 6.15
CA GLY A 21 4.64 -17.97 6.77
C GLY A 21 5.23 -19.40 6.78
N LYS A 22 4.44 -20.42 6.40
CA LYS A 22 4.78 -21.83 6.30
C LYS A 22 4.23 -22.43 5.01
N PRO A 23 4.73 -23.61 4.54
CA PRO A 23 4.14 -24.26 3.37
C PRO A 23 2.67 -24.60 3.62
N LEU A 24 1.79 -24.22 2.70
CA LEU A 24 0.36 -24.58 2.72
C LEU A 24 0.09 -25.80 1.84
N SER A 25 -0.74 -26.74 2.31
CA SER A 25 -1.25 -27.82 1.47
C SER A 25 -2.25 -27.30 0.44
N LEU A 26 -2.46 -28.07 -0.64
CA LEU A 26 -3.48 -27.75 -1.66
C LEU A 26 -4.88 -27.58 -1.04
N SER A 27 -5.23 -28.43 -0.08
CA SER A 27 -6.52 -28.38 0.62
C SER A 27 -6.66 -27.12 1.49
N ASP A 28 -5.58 -26.68 2.13
CA ASP A 28 -5.60 -25.44 2.91
C ASP A 28 -5.76 -24.22 2.00
N ILE A 29 -5.03 -24.20 0.87
CA ILE A 29 -5.18 -23.14 -0.13
C ILE A 29 -6.62 -23.08 -0.65
N ALA A 30 -7.19 -24.23 -1.05
CA ALA A 30 -8.55 -24.30 -1.58
C ALA A 30 -9.60 -23.80 -0.57
N ARG A 31 -9.41 -24.13 0.72
CA ARG A 31 -10.29 -23.67 1.80
C ARG A 31 -10.18 -22.16 2.00
N GLU A 32 -8.96 -21.62 1.99
CA GLU A 32 -8.70 -20.19 2.21
C GLU A 32 -9.29 -19.30 1.10
N ILE A 33 -9.18 -19.77 -0.16
CA ILE A 33 -9.73 -19.03 -1.30
C ILE A 33 -11.20 -19.39 -1.61
N GLU A 34 -11.84 -20.19 -0.75
CA GLU A 34 -13.24 -20.65 -0.90
C GLU A 34 -13.53 -21.26 -2.28
N ALA A 35 -12.64 -22.10 -2.79
CA ALA A 35 -12.74 -22.69 -4.11
C ALA A 35 -12.64 -24.23 -4.09
N PRO A 36 -13.24 -24.93 -5.08
CA PRO A 36 -13.08 -26.37 -5.21
C PRO A 36 -11.61 -26.79 -5.36
N VAL A 37 -11.21 -27.88 -4.70
CA VAL A 37 -9.83 -28.40 -4.73
C VAL A 37 -9.38 -28.70 -6.17
N SER A 38 -10.25 -29.21 -7.02
CA SER A 38 -9.91 -29.53 -8.43
C SER A 38 -9.48 -28.28 -9.22
N SER A 39 -10.28 -27.21 -9.18
CA SER A 39 -9.95 -25.97 -9.89
C SER A 39 -8.78 -25.20 -9.24
N THR A 40 -8.55 -25.40 -7.95
CA THR A 40 -7.39 -24.84 -7.24
C THR A 40 -6.12 -25.59 -7.63
N HIS A 41 -6.19 -26.92 -7.83
CA HIS A 41 -5.07 -27.74 -8.27
C HIS A 41 -4.49 -27.25 -9.60
N ASP A 42 -5.36 -27.03 -10.59
CA ASP A 42 -4.94 -26.58 -11.92
C ASP A 42 -4.19 -25.24 -11.85
N LEU A 43 -4.74 -24.26 -11.10
CA LEU A 43 -4.10 -22.95 -10.90
C LEU A 43 -2.78 -23.04 -10.12
N VAL A 44 -2.71 -23.89 -9.10
CA VAL A 44 -1.48 -24.10 -8.31
C VAL A 44 -0.41 -24.75 -9.18
N ASP A 45 -0.77 -25.71 -10.05
CA ASP A 45 0.17 -26.32 -10.98
C ASP A 45 0.68 -25.35 -12.04
N ASP A 46 -0.19 -24.50 -12.60
CA ASP A 46 0.20 -23.44 -13.52
C ASP A 46 1.14 -22.44 -12.85
N LEU A 47 0.81 -21.97 -11.64
CA LEU A 47 1.66 -21.05 -10.85
C LEU A 47 3.02 -21.68 -10.51
N ARG A 48 3.04 -22.99 -10.23
CA ARG A 48 4.27 -23.74 -9.99
C ARG A 48 5.10 -23.87 -11.28
N ALA A 49 4.47 -24.22 -12.39
CA ALA A 49 5.13 -24.32 -13.69
C ALA A 49 5.77 -22.99 -14.12
N CYS A 50 5.11 -21.86 -13.84
CA CYS A 50 5.65 -20.51 -14.08
C CYS A 50 6.68 -20.06 -13.02
N GLY A 51 6.89 -20.81 -11.93
CA GLY A 51 7.83 -20.50 -10.86
C GLY A 51 7.34 -19.48 -9.83
N TYR A 52 6.03 -19.13 -9.84
CA TYR A 52 5.41 -18.30 -8.80
C TYR A 52 5.27 -19.06 -7.49
N LEU A 53 5.03 -20.36 -7.55
CA LEU A 53 5.02 -21.27 -6.42
C LEU A 53 6.14 -22.30 -6.53
N THR A 54 6.60 -22.80 -5.38
CA THR A 54 7.49 -23.96 -5.29
C THR A 54 6.94 -24.95 -4.29
N ARG A 55 7.14 -26.24 -4.55
CA ARG A 55 6.70 -27.31 -3.66
C ARG A 55 7.75 -27.55 -2.57
N VAL A 56 7.30 -27.63 -1.32
CA VAL A 56 8.15 -27.94 -0.16
C VAL A 56 7.45 -29.01 0.66
N GLY A 57 7.95 -30.24 0.58
CA GLY A 57 7.27 -31.39 1.16
C GLY A 57 5.89 -31.61 0.55
N ALA A 58 4.85 -31.65 1.36
CA ALA A 58 3.46 -31.77 0.94
C ALA A 58 2.77 -30.42 0.67
N GLY A 59 3.47 -29.31 0.83
CA GLY A 59 2.88 -27.97 0.70
C GLY A 59 3.57 -27.10 -0.35
N TYR A 60 3.10 -25.87 -0.45
CA TYR A 60 3.56 -24.85 -1.39
C TYR A 60 4.03 -23.59 -0.65
N ARG A 61 5.05 -22.93 -1.20
CA ARG A 61 5.54 -21.59 -0.80
C ARG A 61 5.67 -20.71 -2.03
N LEU A 62 5.86 -19.40 -1.83
CA LEU A 62 6.24 -18.50 -2.92
C LEU A 62 7.55 -18.96 -3.57
N GLY A 63 7.55 -19.00 -4.90
CA GLY A 63 8.71 -19.27 -5.73
C GLY A 63 9.52 -18.00 -6.03
N GLN A 64 10.54 -18.13 -6.87
CA GLN A 64 11.48 -17.03 -7.19
C GLN A 64 10.98 -16.12 -8.35
N ARG A 65 9.84 -16.42 -8.97
CA ARG A 65 9.42 -15.71 -10.18
C ARG A 65 9.23 -14.22 -9.97
N LEU A 66 8.60 -13.80 -8.88
CA LEU A 66 8.37 -12.39 -8.57
C LEU A 66 9.69 -11.63 -8.42
N ARG A 67 10.67 -12.22 -7.70
CA ARG A 67 12.00 -11.64 -7.55
C ARG A 67 12.72 -11.55 -8.90
N THR A 68 12.67 -12.60 -9.70
CA THR A 68 13.29 -12.63 -11.03
C THR A 68 12.71 -11.56 -11.94
N LEU A 69 11.38 -11.37 -11.93
CA LEU A 69 10.73 -10.34 -12.75
C LEU A 69 11.17 -8.93 -12.33
N ARG A 70 11.31 -8.66 -11.02
CA ARG A 70 11.81 -7.38 -10.52
C ARG A 70 13.23 -7.11 -10.97
N LEU A 71 14.11 -8.13 -10.91
CA LEU A 71 15.50 -8.03 -11.37
C LEU A 71 15.58 -7.78 -12.89
N ILE A 72 14.78 -8.51 -13.67
CA ILE A 72 14.72 -8.30 -15.14
C ILE A 72 14.24 -6.89 -15.47
N ALA A 73 13.31 -6.35 -14.71
CA ALA A 73 12.82 -4.99 -14.89
C ALA A 73 13.81 -3.91 -14.44
N GLY A 74 14.99 -4.28 -13.94
CA GLY A 74 15.98 -3.34 -13.43
C GLY A 74 15.59 -2.65 -12.12
N HIS A 75 14.53 -3.14 -11.45
CA HIS A 75 14.17 -2.63 -10.15
C HIS A 75 15.08 -3.22 -9.08
N ALA A 76 15.73 -2.34 -8.30
CA ALA A 76 16.43 -2.78 -7.10
C ALA A 76 15.44 -3.51 -6.16
N ASP A 77 15.91 -4.56 -5.50
CA ASP A 77 15.09 -5.36 -4.55
C ASP A 77 14.76 -4.58 -3.26
N GLN A 78 15.12 -3.30 -3.22
CA GLN A 78 14.89 -2.45 -2.05
C GLN A 78 13.54 -1.75 -2.13
N PRO A 79 12.80 -1.70 -1.01
CA PRO A 79 11.60 -0.88 -0.90
C PRO A 79 11.96 0.61 -1.05
N PRO A 80 11.00 1.49 -1.38
CA PRO A 80 11.22 2.93 -1.47
C PRO A 80 11.85 3.54 -0.22
N LEU A 81 11.55 2.99 0.95
CA LEU A 81 12.21 3.20 2.23
C LEU A 81 12.36 1.87 2.95
N THR A 82 13.53 1.66 3.55
CA THR A 82 13.79 0.47 4.38
C THR A 82 13.15 0.61 5.77
N PRO A 83 12.95 -0.48 6.53
CA PRO A 83 12.49 -0.42 7.91
C PRO A 83 13.36 0.47 8.81
N ASP A 84 14.70 0.46 8.61
CA ASP A 84 15.63 1.27 9.37
C ASP A 84 15.46 2.77 9.06
N GLU A 85 15.27 3.13 7.79
CA GLU A 85 14.99 4.50 7.37
C GLU A 85 13.65 5.01 7.93
N LEU A 86 12.63 4.15 8.03
CA LEU A 86 11.36 4.50 8.69
C LEU A 86 11.53 4.70 10.20
N THR A 87 12.37 3.89 10.84
CA THR A 87 12.70 4.03 12.26
C THR A 87 13.42 5.34 12.52
N GLU A 88 14.39 5.69 11.68
CA GLU A 88 15.08 6.98 11.74
C GLU A 88 14.10 8.15 11.55
N LEU A 89 13.22 8.07 10.56
CA LEU A 89 12.20 9.09 10.32
C LEU A 89 11.27 9.26 11.52
N ASN A 90 10.78 8.14 12.09
CA ASN A 90 9.94 8.16 13.30
C ASN A 90 10.63 8.90 14.45
N ALA A 91 11.91 8.62 14.69
CA ALA A 91 12.69 9.29 15.72
C ALA A 91 12.88 10.79 15.44
N VAL A 92 13.07 11.16 14.16
CA VAL A 92 13.24 12.57 13.76
C VAL A 92 11.96 13.36 13.93
N ILE A 93 10.80 12.83 13.51
CA ILE A 93 9.52 13.57 13.54
C ILE A 93 8.72 13.38 14.83
N GLU A 94 9.12 12.43 15.67
CA GLU A 94 8.47 12.07 16.94
C GLU A 94 6.97 11.72 16.78
N ALA A 95 6.64 11.06 15.68
CA ALA A 95 5.27 10.67 15.37
C ALA A 95 5.26 9.31 14.66
N PRO A 96 4.21 8.47 14.86
CA PRO A 96 4.06 7.20 14.16
C PRO A 96 4.04 7.38 12.64
N VAL A 97 4.78 6.52 11.94
CA VAL A 97 4.89 6.53 10.48
C VAL A 97 4.63 5.16 9.89
N ALA A 98 4.10 5.13 8.68
CA ALA A 98 3.99 3.91 7.90
C ALA A 98 4.29 4.18 6.43
N LEU A 99 4.94 3.23 5.76
CA LEU A 99 5.14 3.23 4.31
C LEU A 99 3.98 2.50 3.65
N ALA A 100 3.40 3.10 2.62
CA ALA A 100 2.36 2.47 1.83
C ALA A 100 2.58 2.67 0.33
N VAL A 101 2.06 1.75 -0.47
CA VAL A 101 2.16 1.72 -1.93
C VAL A 101 0.80 1.55 -2.57
N LEU A 102 0.70 1.91 -3.84
CA LEU A 102 -0.46 1.63 -4.68
C LEU A 102 -0.38 0.20 -5.20
N VAL A 103 -1.41 -0.60 -4.94
CA VAL A 103 -1.58 -1.94 -5.48
C VAL A 103 -2.97 -2.03 -6.14
N GLY A 104 -3.01 -2.11 -7.46
CA GLY A 104 -4.28 -1.99 -8.18
C GLY A 104 -4.94 -0.63 -7.94
N SER A 105 -6.08 -0.63 -7.25
CA SER A 105 -6.84 0.58 -6.88
C SER A 105 -6.76 0.93 -5.40
N ASP A 106 -5.96 0.22 -4.63
CA ASP A 106 -5.94 0.34 -3.18
C ASP A 106 -4.56 0.78 -2.66
N LEU A 107 -4.57 1.44 -1.52
CA LEU A 107 -3.38 1.71 -0.74
C LEU A 107 -3.09 0.53 0.17
N VAL A 108 -1.89 -0.06 0.06
CA VAL A 108 -1.43 -1.17 0.91
C VAL A 108 -0.25 -0.72 1.74
N TYR A 109 -0.34 -0.87 3.05
CA TYR A 109 0.74 -0.57 3.98
C TYR A 109 1.76 -1.70 3.98
N LEU A 110 3.05 -1.37 3.82
CA LEU A 110 4.14 -2.34 3.80
C LEU A 110 4.79 -2.51 5.17
N HIS A 111 4.99 -1.41 5.89
CA HIS A 111 5.66 -1.37 7.18
C HIS A 111 5.26 -0.13 7.96
N GLY A 112 5.27 -0.22 9.30
CA GLY A 112 4.98 0.91 10.18
C GLY A 112 5.85 0.90 11.43
N VAL A 113 6.11 2.10 11.97
CA VAL A 113 6.92 2.33 13.18
C VAL A 113 6.21 3.35 14.06
N GLY A 114 6.30 3.15 15.37
CA GLY A 114 5.66 3.98 16.39
C GLY A 114 4.35 3.39 16.92
N GLU A 115 3.88 3.94 18.02
CA GLU A 115 2.68 3.47 18.71
C GLU A 115 1.41 4.03 18.07
N VAL A 116 0.50 3.13 17.70
CA VAL A 116 -0.83 3.45 17.18
C VAL A 116 -1.87 2.52 17.84
N PRO A 117 -3.17 2.89 17.87
CA PRO A 117 -4.22 2.00 18.30
C PRO A 117 -4.15 0.62 17.62
N ALA A 118 -4.51 -0.44 18.36
CA ALA A 118 -4.35 -1.82 17.92
C ALA A 118 -5.01 -2.12 16.56
N GLU A 119 -6.20 -1.53 16.32
CA GLU A 119 -6.94 -1.71 15.06
C GLU A 119 -6.18 -1.12 13.87
N ILE A 120 -5.47 -0.01 14.08
CA ILE A 120 -4.66 0.64 13.03
C ILE A 120 -3.37 -0.13 12.82
N GLY A 121 -2.74 -0.57 13.91
CA GLY A 121 -1.59 -1.46 13.86
C GLY A 121 -1.88 -2.76 13.11
N ALA A 122 -3.11 -3.31 13.25
CA ALA A 122 -3.56 -4.47 12.50
C ALA A 122 -3.63 -4.19 10.99
N VAL A 123 -4.18 -3.05 10.56
CA VAL A 123 -4.23 -2.67 9.14
C VAL A 123 -2.85 -2.68 8.49
N VAL A 124 -1.84 -2.16 9.20
CA VAL A 124 -0.44 -2.13 8.71
C VAL A 124 0.17 -3.53 8.72
N ARG A 125 0.05 -4.27 9.83
CA ARG A 125 0.65 -5.60 10.00
C ARG A 125 0.06 -6.64 9.04
N ASP A 126 -1.25 -6.57 8.83
CA ASP A 126 -2.00 -7.53 8.02
C ASP A 126 -2.11 -7.06 6.56
N HIS A 127 -1.45 -5.96 6.20
CA HIS A 127 -1.43 -5.38 4.84
C HIS A 127 -2.85 -5.20 4.26
N VAL A 128 -3.80 -4.75 5.09
CA VAL A 128 -5.21 -4.61 4.67
C VAL A 128 -5.33 -3.51 3.62
N PRO A 129 -5.84 -3.81 2.40
CA PRO A 129 -6.03 -2.80 1.37
C PRO A 129 -7.01 -1.69 1.83
N ARG A 130 -6.72 -0.45 1.48
CA ARG A 130 -7.54 0.71 1.83
C ARG A 130 -7.89 1.52 0.58
N PRO A 131 -9.16 1.89 0.39
CA PRO A 131 -9.56 2.72 -0.75
C PRO A 131 -8.77 4.03 -0.80
N LEU A 132 -8.31 4.42 -2.00
CA LEU A 132 -7.42 5.58 -2.16
C LEU A 132 -8.04 6.89 -1.63
N LEU A 133 -9.26 7.22 -2.06
CA LEU A 133 -9.92 8.48 -1.68
C LEU A 133 -10.29 8.56 -0.20
N ALA A 134 -10.45 7.41 0.45
CA ALA A 134 -10.80 7.34 1.86
C ALA A 134 -9.61 7.61 2.81
N THR A 135 -8.37 7.71 2.29
CA THR A 135 -7.17 7.86 3.12
C THR A 135 -6.33 9.06 2.68
N ALA A 136 -5.67 9.72 3.64
CA ALA A 136 -4.72 10.79 3.32
C ALA A 136 -3.57 10.30 2.42
N GLY A 137 -3.05 9.09 2.71
CA GLY A 137 -2.01 8.47 1.88
C GLY A 137 -2.46 8.25 0.44
N GLY A 138 -3.67 7.72 0.24
CA GLY A 138 -4.22 7.48 -1.10
C GLY A 138 -4.52 8.78 -1.84
N ARG A 139 -5.02 9.82 -1.16
CA ARG A 139 -5.25 11.15 -1.75
C ARG A 139 -3.92 11.82 -2.14
N ALA A 140 -2.88 11.70 -1.32
CA ALA A 140 -1.52 12.13 -1.70
C ALA A 140 -1.02 11.34 -2.92
N MET A 141 -1.17 10.00 -2.92
CA MET A 141 -0.82 9.17 -4.07
C MET A 141 -1.51 9.66 -5.35
N LEU A 142 -2.83 9.78 -5.33
CA LEU A 142 -3.61 10.25 -6.48
C LEU A 142 -3.21 11.65 -6.95
N ALA A 143 -2.94 12.59 -6.04
CA ALA A 143 -2.58 13.96 -6.40
C ALA A 143 -1.28 14.03 -7.21
N PHE A 144 -0.33 13.15 -6.93
CA PHE A 144 1.00 13.13 -7.57
C PHE A 144 1.17 12.10 -8.68
N LEU A 145 0.18 11.22 -8.92
CA LEU A 145 0.16 10.36 -10.11
C LEU A 145 0.06 11.19 -11.41
N PRO A 146 0.56 10.66 -12.55
CA PRO A 146 0.25 11.17 -13.88
C PRO A 146 -1.25 11.39 -14.08
N ALA A 147 -1.62 12.40 -14.88
CA ALA A 147 -3.01 12.81 -15.00
C ALA A 147 -3.91 11.73 -15.61
N ASP A 148 -3.38 10.98 -16.56
CA ASP A 148 -4.05 9.86 -17.22
C ASP A 148 -4.25 8.66 -16.29
N GLU A 149 -3.24 8.27 -15.53
CA GLU A 149 -3.34 7.20 -14.53
C GLU A 149 -4.35 7.56 -13.44
N ARG A 150 -4.27 8.78 -12.90
CA ARG A 150 -5.24 9.30 -11.93
C ARG A 150 -6.66 9.29 -12.47
N ALA A 151 -6.85 9.78 -13.71
CA ALA A 151 -8.18 9.83 -14.32
C ALA A 151 -8.77 8.43 -14.51
N ALA A 152 -7.97 7.45 -14.91
CA ALA A 152 -8.39 6.06 -15.04
C ALA A 152 -8.84 5.47 -13.70
N LEU A 153 -8.05 5.66 -12.63
CA LEU A 153 -8.40 5.18 -11.28
C LEU A 153 -9.68 5.82 -10.74
N LEU A 154 -9.82 7.15 -10.92
CA LEU A 154 -11.03 7.85 -10.48
C LEU A 154 -12.27 7.41 -11.25
N ALA A 155 -12.16 7.20 -12.57
CA ALA A 155 -13.28 6.76 -13.40
C ALA A 155 -13.76 5.33 -13.05
N GLU A 156 -12.85 4.46 -12.61
CA GLU A 156 -13.19 3.06 -12.27
C GLU A 156 -13.66 2.91 -10.83
N HIS A 157 -13.14 3.71 -9.88
CA HIS A 157 -13.27 3.43 -8.44
C HIS A 157 -13.89 4.56 -7.60
N ALA A 158 -14.18 5.71 -8.19
CA ALA A 158 -14.80 6.85 -7.50
C ALA A 158 -16.21 7.14 -8.03
N SER A 159 -17.10 7.57 -7.16
CA SER A 159 -18.35 8.19 -7.59
C SER A 159 -18.05 9.56 -8.25
N PRO A 160 -18.93 10.06 -9.14
CA PRO A 160 -18.75 11.38 -9.74
C PRO A 160 -18.59 12.51 -8.70
N GLY A 161 -19.29 12.42 -7.57
CA GLY A 161 -19.21 13.40 -6.48
C GLY A 161 -17.84 13.39 -5.79
N GLU A 162 -17.28 12.20 -5.50
CA GLU A 162 -15.96 12.04 -4.91
C GLU A 162 -14.85 12.52 -5.84
N ALA A 163 -14.95 12.21 -7.13
CA ALA A 163 -13.98 12.66 -8.13
C ALA A 163 -13.95 14.19 -8.24
N VAL A 164 -15.12 14.85 -8.24
CA VAL A 164 -15.23 16.31 -8.27
C VAL A 164 -14.69 16.93 -6.98
N ALA A 165 -15.04 16.37 -5.81
CA ALA A 165 -14.55 16.85 -4.52
C ALA A 165 -13.03 16.77 -4.44
N PHE A 166 -12.46 15.62 -4.80
CA PHE A 166 -11.02 15.42 -4.83
C PHE A 166 -10.33 16.35 -5.84
N GLY A 167 -10.95 16.59 -6.99
CA GLY A 167 -10.42 17.52 -8.02
C GLY A 167 -10.15 18.93 -7.48
N ARG A 168 -10.94 19.39 -6.50
CA ARG A 168 -10.74 20.70 -5.84
C ARG A 168 -9.56 20.73 -4.86
N GLU A 169 -9.15 19.57 -4.36
CA GLU A 169 -8.09 19.45 -3.36
C GLU A 169 -6.70 19.21 -3.99
N ILE A 170 -6.64 18.75 -5.25
CA ILE A 170 -5.38 18.34 -5.90
C ILE A 170 -4.34 19.47 -5.87
N ASP A 171 -4.74 20.69 -6.21
CA ASP A 171 -3.80 21.82 -6.29
C ASP A 171 -3.28 22.22 -4.91
N GLU A 172 -4.13 22.14 -3.87
CA GLU A 172 -3.71 22.38 -2.50
C GLU A 172 -2.74 21.30 -2.01
N ILE A 173 -3.06 20.00 -2.25
CA ILE A 173 -2.19 18.88 -1.90
C ILE A 173 -0.82 19.02 -2.59
N ARG A 174 -0.81 19.41 -3.86
CA ARG A 174 0.44 19.62 -4.61
C ARG A 174 1.23 20.82 -4.11
N ALA A 175 0.56 21.91 -3.76
CA ALA A 175 1.19 23.12 -3.22
C ALA A 175 1.79 22.87 -1.83
N CYS A 176 1.06 22.13 -0.95
CA CYS A 176 1.53 21.78 0.39
C CYS A 176 2.60 20.67 0.37
N GLY A 177 2.56 19.78 -0.62
CA GLY A 177 3.42 18.59 -0.70
C GLY A 177 2.92 17.41 0.13
N TYR A 178 1.71 17.46 0.70
CA TYR A 178 1.09 16.39 1.49
C TYR A 178 -0.43 16.52 1.47
N ALA A 179 -1.14 15.42 1.72
CA ALA A 179 -2.58 15.41 1.96
C ALA A 179 -2.88 15.18 3.45
N LEU A 180 -3.96 15.78 3.93
CA LEU A 180 -4.46 15.56 5.29
C LEU A 180 -5.77 14.79 5.26
N SER A 181 -6.00 13.87 6.23
CA SER A 181 -7.31 13.30 6.44
C SER A 181 -8.15 14.23 7.31
N ASP A 182 -9.43 14.28 7.00
CA ASP A 182 -10.45 14.93 7.83
C ASP A 182 -10.84 14.10 9.07
N GLY A 183 -10.29 12.89 9.22
CA GLY A 183 -10.62 11.95 10.28
C GLY A 183 -11.87 11.11 10.01
N SER A 184 -12.42 11.14 8.79
CA SER A 184 -13.64 10.42 8.42
C SER A 184 -13.51 8.89 8.48
N VAL A 185 -12.30 8.35 8.28
CA VAL A 185 -12.05 6.90 8.21
C VAL A 185 -11.65 6.30 9.56
N GLN A 186 -11.07 7.09 10.47
CA GLN A 186 -10.62 6.61 11.78
C GLN A 186 -10.79 7.71 12.82
N SER A 187 -11.77 7.54 13.69
CA SER A 187 -12.13 8.57 14.68
C SER A 187 -11.04 8.92 15.70
N ALA A 188 -10.09 8.01 15.94
CA ALA A 188 -9.04 8.17 16.97
C ALA A 188 -7.77 8.88 16.48
N LEU A 189 -7.50 8.91 15.17
CA LEU A 189 -6.30 9.52 14.60
C LEU A 189 -6.62 10.52 13.50
N ARG A 190 -5.74 11.52 13.38
CA ARG A 190 -5.54 12.30 12.16
C ARG A 190 -4.29 11.81 11.45
N VAL A 191 -4.32 11.81 10.13
CA VAL A 191 -3.20 11.30 9.32
C VAL A 191 -2.87 12.27 8.20
N ALA A 192 -1.57 12.33 7.88
CA ALA A 192 -1.04 13.01 6.71
C ALA A 192 -0.38 12.00 5.78
N GLY A 193 -0.57 12.15 4.47
CA GLY A 193 0.13 11.37 3.44
C GLY A 193 1.18 12.24 2.75
N VAL A 194 2.44 11.81 2.74
CA VAL A 194 3.57 12.52 2.13
C VAL A 194 4.16 11.66 1.01
N PRO A 195 4.20 12.12 -0.26
CA PRO A 195 4.67 11.32 -1.38
C PRO A 195 6.17 11.02 -1.30
N VAL A 196 6.55 9.82 -1.72
CA VAL A 196 7.94 9.35 -1.84
C VAL A 196 8.28 9.18 -3.31
N PHE A 197 9.30 9.89 -3.78
CA PHE A 197 9.73 9.85 -5.16
C PHE A 197 11.08 9.14 -5.33
N GLY A 198 11.24 8.41 -6.44
CA GLY A 198 12.52 7.98 -6.97
C GLY A 198 12.77 8.73 -8.28
N GLY A 199 13.64 9.74 -8.26
CA GLY A 199 13.75 10.71 -9.33
C GLY A 199 12.42 11.43 -9.56
N ARG A 200 11.84 11.29 -10.76
CA ARG A 200 10.54 11.90 -11.11
C ARG A 200 9.33 10.98 -10.89
N ARG A 201 9.57 9.72 -10.51
CA ARG A 201 8.51 8.73 -10.37
C ARG A 201 8.02 8.68 -8.94
N LEU A 202 6.71 8.72 -8.75
CA LEU A 202 6.07 8.42 -7.47
C LEU A 202 6.20 6.92 -7.20
N LEU A 203 6.79 6.56 -6.06
CA LEU A 203 7.05 5.15 -5.67
C LEU A 203 6.12 4.69 -4.56
N ALA A 204 5.86 5.57 -3.59
CA ALA A 204 5.15 5.22 -2.37
C ALA A 204 4.61 6.50 -1.71
N VAL A 205 4.02 6.34 -0.54
CA VAL A 205 3.64 7.41 0.37
C VAL A 205 4.05 7.05 1.79
N VAL A 206 4.62 8.00 2.52
CA VAL A 206 4.72 7.91 3.97
C VAL A 206 3.46 8.47 4.59
N VAL A 207 2.84 7.70 5.44
CA VAL A 207 1.67 8.12 6.24
C VAL A 207 2.16 8.43 7.64
N VAL A 208 1.92 9.67 8.08
CA VAL A 208 2.23 10.16 9.43
C VAL A 208 0.93 10.22 10.21
N ALA A 209 0.93 9.74 11.45
CA ALA A 209 -0.26 9.75 12.31
C ALA A 209 -0.07 10.62 13.55
N ALA A 210 -1.16 11.22 14.03
CA ALA A 210 -1.23 11.92 15.29
C ALA A 210 -2.57 11.66 15.98
N PRO A 211 -2.65 11.68 17.32
CA PRO A 211 -3.91 11.57 18.03
C PRO A 211 -4.89 12.69 17.63
N ARG A 212 -6.17 12.34 17.49
CA ARG A 212 -7.24 13.31 17.27
C ARG A 212 -7.67 13.89 18.62
N ILE A 213 -7.16 15.04 18.98
CA ILE A 213 -7.49 15.72 20.25
C ILE A 213 -8.74 16.60 20.11
N SER A 214 -9.02 17.12 18.90
CA SER A 214 -10.15 17.99 18.60
C SER A 214 -10.55 17.93 17.13
N ASP A 215 -11.64 18.59 16.77
CA ASP A 215 -12.10 18.70 15.36
C ASP A 215 -11.30 19.76 14.56
N ARG A 216 -10.45 20.53 15.22
CA ARG A 216 -9.61 21.52 14.56
C ARG A 216 -8.41 20.85 13.85
N PRO A 217 -7.86 21.48 12.79
CA PRO A 217 -6.60 21.06 12.19
C PRO A 217 -5.53 20.85 13.26
N SER A 218 -4.65 19.87 13.05
CA SER A 218 -3.56 19.59 13.99
C SER A 218 -2.26 20.23 13.49
N PRO A 219 -1.84 21.40 14.06
CA PRO A 219 -0.58 22.03 13.67
C PRO A 219 0.64 21.10 13.85
N ALA A 220 0.57 20.23 14.86
CA ALA A 220 1.63 19.23 15.10
C ALA A 220 1.72 18.20 13.94
N LEU A 221 0.58 17.73 13.43
CA LEU A 221 0.56 16.81 12.27
C LEU A 221 1.07 17.49 11.01
N GLU A 222 0.66 18.74 10.74
CA GLU A 222 1.17 19.50 9.60
C GLU A 222 2.67 19.73 9.71
N HIS A 223 3.16 20.07 10.91
CA HIS A 223 4.59 20.21 11.15
C HIS A 223 5.34 18.91 10.90
N ALA A 224 4.83 17.79 11.40
CA ALA A 224 5.41 16.47 11.17
C ALA A 224 5.40 16.09 9.68
N ALA A 225 4.31 16.38 8.94
CA ALA A 225 4.22 16.16 7.50
C ALA A 225 5.27 16.98 6.73
N ARG A 226 5.44 18.25 7.05
CA ARG A 226 6.48 19.09 6.42
C ARG A 226 7.89 18.60 6.73
N ARG A 227 8.18 18.22 7.98
CA ARG A 227 9.47 17.61 8.35
C ARG A 227 9.72 16.32 7.59
N THR A 228 8.70 15.49 7.43
CA THR A 228 8.77 14.27 6.60
C THR A 228 9.12 14.61 5.16
N ALA A 229 8.47 15.58 4.54
CA ALA A 229 8.76 16.00 3.17
C ALA A 229 10.20 16.50 3.01
N VAL A 230 10.71 17.30 3.96
CA VAL A 230 12.11 17.77 3.98
C VAL A 230 13.08 16.60 4.14
N TRP A 231 12.81 15.67 5.05
CA TRP A 231 13.63 14.50 5.29
C TRP A 231 13.71 13.59 4.04
N LEU A 232 12.57 13.37 3.36
CA LEU A 232 12.51 12.61 2.10
C LEU A 232 13.28 13.31 0.98
N ALA A 233 13.13 14.63 0.84
CA ALA A 233 13.82 15.40 -0.19
C ALA A 233 15.35 15.34 -0.03
N ALA A 234 15.85 15.37 1.21
CA ALA A 234 17.29 15.24 1.50
C ALA A 234 17.88 13.85 1.15
N ARG A 235 17.03 12.83 0.99
CA ARG A 235 17.40 11.44 0.66
C ARG A 235 16.99 11.01 -0.74
N ALA A 236 16.34 11.89 -1.51
CA ALA A 236 15.94 11.58 -2.88
C ALA A 236 17.18 11.12 -3.67
N ARG A 237 17.20 9.81 -3.98
CA ARG A 237 18.24 9.24 -4.85
C ARG A 237 17.97 9.69 -6.29
N PRO A 238 18.99 10.08 -7.06
CA PRO A 238 18.86 10.55 -8.44
C PRO A 238 18.26 9.50 -9.37
#